data_ed4f1626e4c07bfe888f1b3d843dbb43
#
_entry.id   ed4f1626e4c07bfe888f1b3d843dbb43
#
_cell.length_a   1.000
_cell.length_b   1.000
_cell.length_c   1.000
_cell.angle_alpha   90.00
_cell.angle_beta   90.00
_cell.angle_gamma   90.00
#
_symmetry.space_group_name_H-M   'P 1'
#
loop_
_entity.id
_entity.type
_entity.pdbx_description
1 polymer ?
#
loop_
_entity_poly.entity_id
_entity_poly.type
_entity_poly.pdbx_seq_one_letter_code
_entity_poly.pdbx_strand_id
1 'polypeptide(L)'
;MKNYRIILGSFIVSALFLSSCQDIDLLPKDNMPDELFWKTPDDFEKEVNWLYTRTETFGTKDTDSDIAYELNENTTSNGTLIAPNTDALWDSTFIDLRQSNMIIEKSQTYEGDPSEIERYVAEARFLRAYSHFRLMAKYNDIPILTKVLTVDSPELYGSRNKQQEVEDFILSELNEVYAKLPLQSELSSDEAGRVTQGAALALKARVALFAGTWAKYHQHRSDYQQLLQQAIDAATKVIDSGEYALYEGSGEESYRYLFINAGDNSKEGIFDSRYETDIRHHSDACPVYWGWRGTPTRKLADMYLCKSTGLPIENANSGFEGYATIKSEYENRDPRMKQTFLMPGTDYISPQDGALTCPPQFTIRPETRTGYKLWKYMAETSVPSDKDVYDYHIIRYPEVLLILAEATYEKDGAISDDILNKTINVIRSRKGVEMPPLTNAFVKSNGLDMRTEIRRERTIELAFEGFRRDDLRRWKTAETELIGAIKGIKLKGSEYENLDVLNEGNPGLTDENGFLIVEPAENRNFVTPKHYYYSLPLDELYLNPNLAPNNPGW
;
A
#
# COMPACT_ATOMS: atom_id res chain seq x y z
N MET A 1 -24.63 89.64 6.92
CA MET A 1 -25.01 88.57 5.95
C MET A 1 -23.83 87.67 5.50
N LYS A 2 -22.60 87.86 5.95
CA LYS A 2 -21.46 87.01 5.58
C LYS A 2 -21.33 85.73 6.47
N ASN A 3 -21.82 85.79 7.70
CA ASN A 3 -21.65 84.68 8.67
C ASN A 3 -22.65 83.50 8.51
N TYR A 4 -23.81 83.72 7.92
CA TYR A 4 -24.82 82.70 7.67
C TYR A 4 -24.48 81.74 6.52
N ARG A 5 -23.68 82.24 5.54
CA ARG A 5 -23.28 81.35 4.44
C ARG A 5 -22.19 80.34 4.81
N ILE A 6 -21.37 80.62 5.81
CA ILE A 6 -20.32 79.74 6.28
C ILE A 6 -20.94 78.62 7.15
N ILE A 7 -21.97 78.96 7.95
CA ILE A 7 -22.66 77.95 8.81
C ILE A 7 -23.49 76.99 7.95
N LEU A 8 -24.12 77.44 6.86
CA LEU A 8 -24.88 76.59 5.96
C LEU A 8 -23.97 75.66 5.14
N GLY A 9 -22.78 76.13 4.76
CA GLY A 9 -21.77 75.32 4.04
C GLY A 9 -21.17 74.22 4.93
N SER A 10 -20.93 74.49 6.22
CA SER A 10 -20.44 73.51 7.18
C SER A 10 -21.46 72.41 7.50
N PHE A 11 -22.76 72.72 7.55
CA PHE A 11 -23.81 71.72 7.78
C PHE A 11 -24.03 70.80 6.58
N ILE A 12 -23.87 71.30 5.34
CA ILE A 12 -24.02 70.50 4.12
C ILE A 12 -22.80 69.58 3.95
N VAL A 13 -21.60 70.01 4.32
CA VAL A 13 -20.38 69.16 4.27
C VAL A 13 -20.41 68.10 5.37
N SER A 14 -20.94 68.39 6.58
CA SER A 14 -21.14 67.37 7.65
C SER A 14 -22.22 66.33 7.32
N ALA A 15 -23.28 66.71 6.55
CA ALA A 15 -24.31 65.76 6.15
C ALA A 15 -23.88 64.76 5.03
N LEU A 16 -22.83 65.12 4.28
CA LEU A 16 -22.28 64.21 3.25
C LEU A 16 -21.33 63.17 3.80
N PHE A 17 -20.89 63.27 5.06
CA PHE A 17 -20.03 62.27 5.70
C PHE A 17 -20.81 61.22 6.52
N LEU A 18 -22.13 61.29 6.62
CA LEU A 18 -22.94 60.36 7.39
C LEU A 18 -23.64 59.27 6.54
N SER A 19 -23.38 59.21 5.23
CA SER A 19 -23.99 58.21 4.34
C SER A 19 -22.96 57.18 3.79
N SER A 20 -21.85 56.97 4.48
CA SER A 20 -20.85 55.98 4.09
C SER A 20 -20.61 54.93 5.19
N CYS A 21 -21.68 54.29 5.62
CA CYS A 21 -21.61 52.95 6.19
C CYS A 21 -22.56 52.08 5.36
N GLN A 22 -22.19 51.79 4.12
CA GLN A 22 -22.56 50.52 3.55
C GLN A 22 -21.60 49.52 4.19
N ASP A 23 -22.13 48.56 4.91
CA ASP A 23 -21.41 47.33 5.22
C ASP A 23 -20.94 46.75 3.89
N ILE A 24 -19.70 47.08 3.50
CA ILE A 24 -19.00 46.32 2.46
C ILE A 24 -18.57 45.05 3.21
N ASP A 25 -19.43 44.08 3.16
CA ASP A 25 -19.11 42.71 3.53
C ASP A 25 -18.11 42.20 2.48
N LEU A 26 -16.86 42.66 2.63
CA LEU A 26 -15.74 42.18 1.85
C LEU A 26 -15.42 40.78 2.36
N LEU A 27 -16.13 39.79 1.80
CA LEU A 27 -15.73 38.41 1.94
C LEU A 27 -14.26 38.28 1.58
N PRO A 28 -13.43 37.65 2.41
CA PRO A 28 -12.03 37.43 2.09
C PRO A 28 -11.91 36.77 0.71
N LYS A 29 -11.18 37.39 -0.21
CA LYS A 29 -11.00 36.82 -1.56
C LYS A 29 -10.21 35.51 -1.57
N ASP A 30 -9.56 35.19 -0.46
CA ASP A 30 -8.67 34.04 -0.31
C ASP A 30 -9.35 32.81 0.31
N ASN A 31 -10.58 32.94 0.85
CA ASN A 31 -11.41 31.84 1.33
C ASN A 31 -12.86 32.10 0.93
N MET A 32 -13.40 31.25 0.08
CA MET A 32 -14.83 31.27 -0.23
C MET A 32 -15.60 30.92 1.03
N PRO A 33 -16.57 31.75 1.52
CA PRO A 33 -17.38 31.40 2.67
C PRO A 33 -18.11 30.08 2.44
N ASP A 34 -18.22 29.27 3.48
CA ASP A 34 -18.88 27.96 3.44
C ASP A 34 -20.34 28.04 2.92
N GLU A 35 -21.00 29.18 3.13
CA GLU A 35 -22.36 29.48 2.64
C GLU A 35 -22.45 29.64 1.11
N LEU A 36 -21.36 30.01 0.44
CA LEU A 36 -21.27 30.18 -1.02
C LEU A 36 -20.71 28.97 -1.73
N PHE A 37 -20.07 28.09 -1.02
CA PHE A 37 -19.57 26.79 -1.47
C PHE A 37 -20.66 25.71 -1.34
N TRP A 38 -20.50 24.55 -1.89
CA TRP A 38 -21.44 23.43 -1.85
C TRP A 38 -22.76 23.67 -2.61
N LYS A 39 -22.72 24.49 -3.66
CA LYS A 39 -23.91 24.86 -4.46
C LYS A 39 -24.03 24.06 -5.76
N THR A 40 -22.94 23.49 -6.24
CA THR A 40 -22.87 22.81 -7.53
C THR A 40 -22.21 21.43 -7.39
N PRO A 41 -22.46 20.46 -8.31
CA PRO A 41 -21.74 19.20 -8.33
C PRO A 41 -20.21 19.38 -8.40
N ASP A 42 -19.73 20.38 -9.11
CA ASP A 42 -18.31 20.77 -9.21
C ASP A 42 -17.66 21.06 -7.84
N ASP A 43 -18.42 21.61 -6.89
CA ASP A 43 -17.91 21.88 -5.55
C ASP A 43 -17.64 20.58 -4.80
N PHE A 44 -18.53 19.61 -4.91
CA PHE A 44 -18.37 18.27 -4.34
C PHE A 44 -17.22 17.52 -5.01
N GLU A 45 -17.10 17.62 -6.34
CA GLU A 45 -15.99 17.01 -7.07
C GLU A 45 -14.63 17.55 -6.62
N LYS A 46 -14.46 18.87 -6.49
CA LYS A 46 -13.21 19.49 -6.05
C LYS A 46 -12.79 18.99 -4.66
N GLU A 47 -13.74 18.90 -3.73
CA GLU A 47 -13.45 18.46 -2.38
C GLU A 47 -13.12 16.96 -2.30
N VAL A 48 -13.75 16.14 -3.12
CA VAL A 48 -13.37 14.73 -3.25
C VAL A 48 -11.99 14.60 -3.92
N ASN A 49 -11.68 15.41 -4.94
CA ASN A 49 -10.37 15.41 -5.59
C ASN A 49 -9.23 15.69 -4.60
N TRP A 50 -9.46 16.53 -3.60
CA TRP A 50 -8.48 16.75 -2.54
C TRP A 50 -8.16 15.46 -1.78
N LEU A 51 -9.15 14.62 -1.48
CA LEU A 51 -8.95 13.34 -0.78
C LEU A 51 -8.09 12.36 -1.59
N TYR A 52 -8.19 12.35 -2.92
CA TYR A 52 -7.34 11.52 -3.77
C TYR A 52 -5.85 11.88 -3.66
N THR A 53 -5.51 13.14 -3.39
CA THR A 53 -4.11 13.55 -3.20
C THR A 53 -3.50 13.00 -1.92
N ARG A 54 -4.30 12.46 -1.02
CA ARG A 54 -3.93 11.98 0.32
C ARG A 54 -3.97 10.45 0.45
N THR A 55 -4.25 9.76 -0.64
CA THR A 55 -4.19 8.31 -0.69
C THR A 55 -2.75 7.80 -0.53
N GLU A 56 -2.59 6.51 -0.32
CA GLU A 56 -1.27 5.89 -0.24
C GLU A 56 -0.44 6.13 -1.51
N THR A 57 0.86 6.25 -1.34
CA THR A 57 1.79 6.57 -2.42
C THR A 57 3.11 5.81 -2.25
N PHE A 58 4.06 6.11 -3.12
CA PHE A 58 5.43 5.60 -3.05
C PHE A 58 6.05 5.81 -1.67
N GLY A 59 7.08 5.04 -1.39
CA GLY A 59 7.82 5.07 -0.15
C GLY A 59 8.55 3.76 0.10
N THR A 60 9.21 3.66 1.24
CA THR A 60 9.83 2.43 1.67
C THR A 60 8.74 1.39 1.98
N LYS A 61 8.81 0.25 1.32
CA LYS A 61 7.81 -0.84 1.45
C LYS A 61 8.49 -2.12 1.90
N ASP A 62 7.80 -2.88 2.74
CA ASP A 62 8.21 -4.21 3.25
C ASP A 62 9.54 -4.26 4.04
N THR A 63 10.23 -3.12 4.27
CA THR A 63 11.47 -3.09 5.08
C THR A 63 11.22 -3.32 6.57
N ASP A 64 9.98 -3.20 6.99
CA ASP A 64 9.50 -3.56 8.33
C ASP A 64 9.20 -5.07 8.47
N SER A 65 9.65 -5.90 7.51
CA SER A 65 9.41 -7.33 7.42
C SER A 65 10.71 -8.15 7.28
N ASP A 66 10.61 -9.35 6.73
CA ASP A 66 11.71 -10.30 6.50
C ASP A 66 12.21 -10.31 5.05
N ILE A 67 11.50 -9.68 4.10
CA ILE A 67 11.80 -9.77 2.66
C ILE A 67 12.56 -8.58 2.09
N ALA A 68 12.62 -7.46 2.81
CA ALA A 68 13.37 -6.27 2.39
C ALA A 68 14.19 -5.70 3.54
N TYR A 69 15.26 -4.98 3.21
CA TYR A 69 16.14 -4.31 4.17
C TYR A 69 16.52 -2.92 3.65
N GLU A 70 16.52 -1.94 4.53
CA GLU A 70 16.86 -0.55 4.20
C GLU A 70 18.24 -0.13 4.74
N LEU A 71 18.59 1.13 4.57
CA LEU A 71 19.88 1.71 4.98
C LEU A 71 20.22 1.44 6.46
N ASN A 72 19.21 1.51 7.33
CA ASN A 72 19.35 1.30 8.77
C ASN A 72 18.50 0.11 9.22
N GLU A 73 18.80 -0.39 10.42
CA GLU A 73 17.96 -1.40 11.07
C GLU A 73 16.54 -0.86 11.25
N ASN A 74 15.55 -1.60 10.77
CA ASN A 74 14.16 -1.24 10.95
C ASN A 74 13.66 -1.71 12.32
N THR A 75 13.37 -0.75 13.20
CA THR A 75 12.98 -1.04 14.60
C THR A 75 11.68 -1.85 14.71
N THR A 76 10.79 -1.76 13.73
CA THR A 76 9.57 -2.58 13.67
C THR A 76 9.91 -4.01 13.29
N SER A 77 10.78 -4.20 12.29
CA SER A 77 11.21 -5.51 11.82
C SER A 77 11.99 -6.27 12.90
N ASN A 78 12.90 -5.60 13.60
CA ASN A 78 13.76 -6.24 14.61
C ASN A 78 13.17 -6.24 16.03
N GLY A 79 12.00 -5.63 16.24
CA GLY A 79 11.31 -5.62 17.52
C GLY A 79 11.90 -4.70 18.58
N THR A 80 12.70 -3.71 18.20
CA THR A 80 13.23 -2.69 19.12
C THR A 80 12.39 -1.40 19.13
N LEU A 81 11.25 -1.41 18.44
CA LEU A 81 10.31 -0.29 18.37
C LEU A 81 9.87 0.14 19.77
N ILE A 82 9.93 1.44 20.04
CA ILE A 82 9.38 2.08 21.24
C ILE A 82 8.08 2.82 20.87
N ALA A 83 7.24 3.07 21.88
CA ALA A 83 6.03 3.86 21.69
C ALA A 83 6.38 5.27 21.17
N PRO A 84 5.89 5.69 19.99
CA PRO A 84 6.17 7.01 19.45
C PRO A 84 5.32 8.07 20.15
N ASN A 85 5.82 9.30 20.24
CA ASN A 85 5.01 10.42 20.72
C ASN A 85 3.91 10.79 19.71
N THR A 86 4.25 10.88 18.43
CA THR A 86 3.34 11.21 17.32
C THR A 86 3.43 10.17 16.22
N ASP A 87 2.43 10.11 15.36
CA ASP A 87 2.43 9.23 14.19
C ASP A 87 1.74 9.92 13.00
N ALA A 88 2.49 10.14 11.92
CA ALA A 88 2.00 10.85 10.75
C ALA A 88 0.78 10.17 10.09
N LEU A 89 0.67 8.84 10.15
CA LEU A 89 -0.52 8.14 9.65
C LEU A 89 -1.75 8.49 10.50
N TRP A 90 -1.60 8.50 11.82
CA TRP A 90 -2.68 8.88 12.74
C TRP A 90 -3.14 10.30 12.41
N ASP A 91 -2.24 11.27 12.49
CA ASP A 91 -2.55 12.69 12.30
C ASP A 91 -3.20 12.97 10.94
N SER A 92 -2.59 12.47 9.86
CA SER A 92 -3.08 12.72 8.50
C SER A 92 -4.45 12.07 8.26
N THR A 93 -4.67 10.85 8.78
CA THR A 93 -5.92 10.13 8.52
C THR A 93 -7.12 10.79 9.20
N PHE A 94 -6.97 11.38 10.39
CA PHE A 94 -8.08 12.12 11.01
C PHE A 94 -8.45 13.40 10.24
N ILE A 95 -7.49 14.02 9.55
CA ILE A 95 -7.78 15.12 8.61
C ILE A 95 -8.61 14.60 7.43
N ASP A 96 -8.24 13.44 6.87
CA ASP A 96 -8.96 12.81 5.75
C ASP A 96 -10.39 12.40 6.16
N LEU A 97 -10.56 11.86 7.37
CA LEU A 97 -11.87 11.52 7.92
C LEU A 97 -12.76 12.76 8.10
N ARG A 98 -12.19 13.86 8.62
CA ARG A 98 -12.92 15.12 8.74
C ARG A 98 -13.41 15.61 7.38
N GLN A 99 -12.56 15.59 6.36
CA GLN A 99 -12.93 16.05 5.02
C GLN A 99 -14.00 15.14 4.40
N SER A 100 -13.84 13.83 4.51
CA SER A 100 -14.86 12.88 4.03
C SER A 100 -16.22 13.13 4.72
N ASN A 101 -16.23 13.34 6.04
CA ASN A 101 -17.43 13.65 6.77
C ASN A 101 -18.05 15.00 6.36
N MET A 102 -17.21 16.01 6.07
CA MET A 102 -17.69 17.32 5.59
C MET A 102 -18.48 17.17 4.28
N ILE A 103 -17.93 16.44 3.29
CA ILE A 103 -18.61 16.19 2.01
C ILE A 103 -19.96 15.49 2.25
N ILE A 104 -19.99 14.47 3.12
CA ILE A 104 -21.20 13.70 3.42
C ILE A 104 -22.24 14.55 4.14
N GLU A 105 -21.85 15.38 5.11
CA GLU A 105 -22.79 16.27 5.81
C GLU A 105 -23.35 17.35 4.88
N LYS A 106 -22.52 17.96 4.05
CA LYS A 106 -22.94 19.01 3.10
C LYS A 106 -23.88 18.46 2.03
N SER A 107 -23.73 17.19 1.64
CA SER A 107 -24.67 16.56 0.70
C SER A 107 -26.11 16.51 1.20
N GLN A 108 -26.33 16.52 2.52
CA GLN A 108 -27.66 16.51 3.12
C GLN A 108 -28.39 17.86 2.99
N THR A 109 -27.64 18.92 2.74
CA THR A 109 -28.15 20.28 2.59
C THR A 109 -28.02 20.82 1.16
N TYR A 110 -27.65 19.95 0.22
CA TYR A 110 -27.54 20.30 -1.20
C TYR A 110 -28.92 20.65 -1.74
N GLU A 111 -29.06 21.82 -2.37
CA GLU A 111 -30.34 22.37 -2.86
C GLU A 111 -30.67 21.89 -4.29
N GLY A 112 -29.70 21.27 -5.03
CA GLY A 112 -29.89 20.68 -6.35
C GLY A 112 -30.48 19.27 -6.31
N ASP A 113 -30.44 18.56 -7.44
CA ASP A 113 -30.85 17.15 -7.50
C ASP A 113 -29.77 16.28 -6.82
N PRO A 114 -30.12 15.53 -5.74
CA PRO A 114 -29.16 14.67 -5.06
C PRO A 114 -28.45 13.64 -5.96
N SER A 115 -29.08 13.26 -7.08
CA SER A 115 -28.48 12.30 -8.05
C SER A 115 -27.24 12.86 -8.74
N GLU A 116 -27.12 14.19 -8.86
CA GLU A 116 -25.96 14.85 -9.49
C GLU A 116 -24.69 14.74 -8.64
N ILE A 117 -24.84 14.57 -7.33
CA ILE A 117 -23.71 14.48 -6.38
C ILE A 117 -23.56 13.08 -5.77
N GLU A 118 -24.46 12.12 -6.06
CA GLU A 118 -24.47 10.79 -5.44
C GLU A 118 -23.14 10.07 -5.59
N ARG A 119 -22.52 10.17 -6.77
CA ARG A 119 -21.21 9.58 -7.05
C ARG A 119 -20.11 10.16 -6.13
N TYR A 120 -20.02 11.48 -6.02
CA TYR A 120 -19.01 12.13 -5.18
C TYR A 120 -19.18 11.82 -3.70
N VAL A 121 -20.41 11.71 -3.23
CA VAL A 121 -20.72 11.25 -1.88
C VAL A 121 -20.29 9.78 -1.68
N ALA A 122 -20.50 8.92 -2.68
CA ALA A 122 -20.06 7.53 -2.63
C ALA A 122 -18.53 7.41 -2.61
N GLU A 123 -17.84 8.22 -3.41
CA GLU A 123 -16.37 8.31 -3.40
C GLU A 123 -15.85 8.78 -2.02
N ALA A 124 -16.45 9.82 -1.42
CA ALA A 124 -16.08 10.29 -0.08
C ALA A 124 -16.30 9.22 1.00
N ARG A 125 -17.37 8.44 0.92
CA ARG A 125 -17.64 7.31 1.83
C ARG A 125 -16.65 6.16 1.63
N PHE A 126 -16.28 5.86 0.39
CA PHE A 126 -15.21 4.90 0.10
C PHE A 126 -13.88 5.34 0.73
N LEU A 127 -13.49 6.59 0.54
CA LEU A 127 -12.23 7.14 1.08
C LEU A 127 -12.26 7.21 2.62
N ARG A 128 -13.43 7.44 3.23
CA ARG A 128 -13.64 7.31 4.67
C ARG A 128 -13.43 5.88 5.16
N ALA A 129 -13.98 4.90 4.45
CA ALA A 129 -13.79 3.48 4.75
C ALA A 129 -12.32 3.06 4.60
N TYR A 130 -11.66 3.52 3.53
CA TYR A 130 -10.23 3.31 3.29
C TYR A 130 -9.36 3.90 4.42
N SER A 131 -9.67 5.11 4.86
CA SER A 131 -8.97 5.78 5.98
C SER A 131 -9.12 5.01 7.29
N HIS A 132 -10.34 4.57 7.63
CA HIS A 132 -10.56 3.73 8.81
C HIS A 132 -9.82 2.39 8.71
N PHE A 133 -9.77 1.78 7.52
CA PHE A 133 -9.02 0.54 7.32
C PHE A 133 -7.52 0.72 7.58
N ARG A 134 -6.89 1.78 7.07
CA ARG A 134 -5.47 2.07 7.31
C ARG A 134 -5.15 2.23 8.80
N LEU A 135 -5.99 2.95 9.54
CA LEU A 135 -5.85 3.08 10.99
C LEU A 135 -6.05 1.75 11.70
N MET A 136 -7.13 1.03 11.37
CA MET A 136 -7.46 -0.26 12.00
C MET A 136 -6.38 -1.31 11.73
N ALA A 137 -5.88 -1.43 10.51
CA ALA A 137 -4.82 -2.38 10.17
C ALA A 137 -3.56 -2.16 11.02
N LYS A 138 -3.26 -0.90 11.38
CA LYS A 138 -2.12 -0.56 12.23
C LYS A 138 -2.44 -0.69 13.73
N TYR A 139 -3.53 -0.06 14.19
CA TYR A 139 -3.80 0.15 15.63
C TYR A 139 -4.89 -0.74 16.21
N ASN A 140 -5.59 -1.52 15.40
CA ASN A 140 -6.70 -2.41 15.75
C ASN A 140 -7.92 -1.63 16.29
N ASP A 141 -8.01 -1.36 17.61
CA ASP A 141 -9.07 -0.56 18.20
C ASP A 141 -8.83 0.93 17.91
N ILE A 142 -9.77 1.61 17.25
CA ILE A 142 -9.69 3.03 16.89
C ILE A 142 -11.06 3.71 17.03
N PRO A 143 -11.14 5.03 17.19
CA PRO A 143 -12.43 5.74 17.12
C PRO A 143 -13.06 5.65 15.73
N ILE A 144 -14.36 5.42 15.65
CA ILE A 144 -15.16 5.56 14.43
C ILE A 144 -15.74 6.97 14.40
N LEU A 145 -15.29 7.80 13.45
CA LEU A 145 -15.74 9.17 13.29
C LEU A 145 -16.56 9.31 12.01
N THR A 146 -17.87 9.61 12.16
CA THR A 146 -18.84 9.70 11.05
C THR A 146 -19.45 11.08 10.86
N LYS A 147 -18.98 12.08 11.61
CA LYS A 147 -19.42 13.47 11.52
C LYS A 147 -18.27 14.46 11.67
N VAL A 148 -18.49 15.69 11.27
CA VAL A 148 -17.54 16.78 11.49
C VAL A 148 -17.56 17.17 12.97
N LEU A 149 -16.41 17.03 13.63
CA LEU A 149 -16.25 17.37 15.04
C LEU A 149 -15.77 18.83 15.20
N THR A 150 -16.30 19.49 16.20
CA THR A 150 -15.86 20.81 16.70
C THR A 150 -15.17 20.65 18.05
N VAL A 151 -14.53 21.70 18.54
CA VAL A 151 -13.86 21.68 19.86
C VAL A 151 -14.80 21.34 21.03
N ASP A 152 -16.09 21.55 20.85
CA ASP A 152 -17.14 21.26 21.86
C ASP A 152 -17.76 19.86 21.68
N SER A 153 -17.35 19.12 20.64
CA SER A 153 -17.92 17.79 20.36
C SER A 153 -17.43 16.77 21.40
N PRO A 154 -18.31 16.11 22.15
CA PRO A 154 -17.90 15.14 23.16
C PRO A 154 -17.18 13.93 22.57
N GLU A 155 -17.42 13.62 21.31
CA GLU A 155 -16.77 12.51 20.59
C GLU A 155 -15.24 12.73 20.41
N LEU A 156 -14.74 13.97 20.49
CA LEU A 156 -13.28 14.23 20.52
C LEU A 156 -12.60 13.52 21.69
N TYR A 157 -13.34 13.33 22.78
CA TYR A 157 -12.87 12.67 23.99
C TYR A 157 -13.49 11.27 24.15
N GLY A 158 -13.99 10.70 23.04
CA GLY A 158 -14.55 9.36 23.03
C GLY A 158 -13.49 8.28 23.26
N SER A 159 -13.93 7.09 23.65
CA SER A 159 -13.09 5.90 23.69
C SER A 159 -12.91 5.31 22.29
N ARG A 160 -11.94 4.39 22.16
CA ARG A 160 -11.78 3.60 20.94
C ARG A 160 -12.93 2.60 20.78
N ASN A 161 -13.42 2.45 19.57
CA ASN A 161 -14.25 1.32 19.17
C ASN A 161 -13.40 0.06 19.07
N LYS A 162 -14.00 -1.09 19.37
CA LYS A 162 -13.32 -2.37 19.21
C LYS A 162 -13.05 -2.67 17.74
N GLN A 163 -11.94 -3.35 17.45
CA GLN A 163 -11.57 -3.74 16.09
C GLN A 163 -12.75 -4.35 15.33
N GLN A 164 -13.51 -5.25 15.95
CA GLN A 164 -14.72 -5.83 15.37
C GLN A 164 -15.75 -4.79 14.90
N GLU A 165 -15.99 -3.76 15.70
CA GLU A 165 -16.96 -2.69 15.36
C GLU A 165 -16.45 -1.86 14.18
N VAL A 166 -15.13 -1.61 14.13
CA VAL A 166 -14.47 -0.90 13.02
C VAL A 166 -14.55 -1.72 11.74
N GLU A 167 -14.26 -3.03 11.81
CA GLU A 167 -14.38 -3.97 10.68
C GLU A 167 -15.81 -3.95 10.11
N ASP A 168 -16.80 -4.10 10.97
CA ASP A 168 -18.22 -4.12 10.58
C ASP A 168 -18.65 -2.78 9.96
N PHE A 169 -18.20 -1.65 10.52
CA PHE A 169 -18.43 -0.32 9.96
C PHE A 169 -17.86 -0.18 8.54
N ILE A 170 -16.58 -0.54 8.34
CA ILE A 170 -15.92 -0.44 7.04
C ILE A 170 -16.64 -1.31 5.99
N LEU A 171 -16.95 -2.55 6.34
CA LEU A 171 -17.64 -3.48 5.45
C LEU A 171 -19.06 -3.01 5.09
N SER A 172 -19.77 -2.38 6.03
CA SER A 172 -21.09 -1.77 5.81
C SER A 172 -21.00 -0.59 4.84
N GLU A 173 -20.06 0.34 5.07
CA GLU A 173 -19.83 1.49 4.18
C GLU A 173 -19.59 1.03 2.73
N LEU A 174 -18.69 0.07 2.54
CA LEU A 174 -18.37 -0.44 1.21
C LEU A 174 -19.55 -1.17 0.55
N ASN A 175 -20.39 -1.87 1.32
CA ASN A 175 -21.62 -2.48 0.82
C ASN A 175 -22.63 -1.46 0.31
N GLU A 176 -22.73 -0.32 0.98
CA GLU A 176 -23.72 0.70 0.64
C GLU A 176 -23.32 1.55 -0.56
N VAL A 177 -22.03 1.69 -0.83
CA VAL A 177 -21.53 2.61 -1.86
C VAL A 177 -21.17 1.95 -3.18
N TYR A 178 -20.78 0.65 -3.21
CA TYR A 178 -20.23 0.07 -4.44
C TYR A 178 -21.17 0.20 -5.66
N ALA A 179 -22.45 0.02 -5.47
CA ALA A 179 -23.44 0.10 -6.56
C ALA A 179 -23.74 1.55 -7.04
N LYS A 180 -23.27 2.57 -6.32
CA LYS A 180 -23.39 4.00 -6.65
C LYS A 180 -22.18 4.54 -7.40
N LEU A 181 -21.15 3.73 -7.53
CA LEU A 181 -19.92 4.04 -8.23
C LEU A 181 -19.99 3.53 -9.68
N PRO A 182 -19.27 4.13 -10.62
CA PRO A 182 -19.22 3.68 -12.00
C PRO A 182 -18.45 2.37 -12.16
N LEU A 183 -18.66 1.66 -13.27
CA LEU A 183 -17.75 0.62 -13.72
C LEU A 183 -16.44 1.26 -14.23
N GLN A 184 -15.35 0.48 -14.28
CA GLN A 184 -14.08 0.96 -14.83
C GLN A 184 -14.22 1.40 -16.30
N SER A 185 -15.01 0.66 -17.08
CA SER A 185 -15.27 0.93 -18.49
C SER A 185 -16.18 2.16 -18.74
N GLU A 186 -16.81 2.69 -17.71
CA GLU A 186 -17.67 3.89 -17.80
C GLU A 186 -16.90 5.18 -17.54
N LEU A 187 -15.65 5.09 -17.01
CA LEU A 187 -14.82 6.27 -16.77
C LEU A 187 -14.32 6.86 -18.08
N SER A 188 -14.42 8.17 -18.21
CA SER A 188 -13.72 8.91 -19.26
C SER A 188 -12.21 8.98 -18.99
N SER A 189 -11.42 9.37 -19.99
CA SER A 189 -9.97 9.57 -19.82
C SER A 189 -9.63 10.54 -18.68
N ASP A 190 -10.42 11.60 -18.53
CA ASP A 190 -10.21 12.66 -17.54
C ASP A 190 -10.59 12.20 -16.11
N GLU A 191 -11.34 11.11 -16.00
CA GLU A 191 -11.75 10.50 -14.74
C GLU A 191 -10.89 9.29 -14.34
N ALA A 192 -9.87 8.96 -15.14
CA ALA A 192 -9.00 7.83 -14.87
C ALA A 192 -8.42 7.91 -13.44
N GLY A 193 -8.47 6.78 -12.71
CA GLY A 193 -8.03 6.70 -11.31
C GLY A 193 -9.10 7.02 -10.27
N ARG A 194 -10.29 7.48 -10.66
CA ARG A 194 -11.42 7.61 -9.71
C ARG A 194 -11.90 6.24 -9.23
N VAL A 195 -12.47 6.24 -8.04
CA VAL A 195 -13.04 5.04 -7.41
C VAL A 195 -14.17 4.45 -8.25
N THR A 196 -14.12 3.15 -8.47
CA THR A 196 -15.08 2.37 -9.23
C THR A 196 -15.79 1.33 -8.37
N GLN A 197 -16.82 0.68 -8.91
CA GLN A 197 -17.43 -0.49 -8.26
C GLN A 197 -16.40 -1.56 -7.93
N GLY A 198 -15.47 -1.80 -8.86
CA GLY A 198 -14.40 -2.77 -8.67
C GLY A 198 -13.44 -2.36 -7.56
N ALA A 199 -13.11 -1.07 -7.42
CA ALA A 199 -12.27 -0.57 -6.34
C ALA A 199 -12.94 -0.78 -4.96
N ALA A 200 -14.24 -0.49 -4.85
CA ALA A 200 -14.98 -0.71 -3.60
C ALA A 200 -15.08 -2.19 -3.23
N LEU A 201 -15.34 -3.07 -4.20
CA LEU A 201 -15.37 -4.52 -3.99
C LEU A 201 -13.99 -5.09 -3.67
N ALA A 202 -12.93 -4.60 -4.32
CA ALA A 202 -11.55 -5.04 -4.05
C ALA A 202 -11.09 -4.61 -2.65
N LEU A 203 -11.38 -3.38 -2.24
CA LEU A 203 -11.12 -2.93 -0.87
C LEU A 203 -11.92 -3.75 0.14
N LYS A 204 -13.21 -4.03 -0.13
CA LYS A 204 -14.02 -4.91 0.71
C LYS A 204 -13.41 -6.30 0.86
N ALA A 205 -12.92 -6.88 -0.25
CA ALA A 205 -12.26 -8.18 -0.23
C ALA A 205 -10.99 -8.15 0.64
N ARG A 206 -10.16 -7.10 0.52
CA ARG A 206 -8.96 -6.89 1.35
C ARG A 206 -9.30 -6.78 2.83
N VAL A 207 -10.28 -5.94 3.19
CA VAL A 207 -10.72 -5.76 4.58
C VAL A 207 -11.27 -7.05 5.17
N ALA A 208 -12.13 -7.75 4.42
CA ALA A 208 -12.75 -8.99 4.87
C ALA A 208 -11.72 -10.14 5.01
N LEU A 209 -10.71 -10.22 4.12
CA LEU A 209 -9.59 -11.17 4.28
C LEU A 209 -8.76 -10.85 5.53
N PHE A 210 -8.41 -9.56 5.72
CA PHE A 210 -7.66 -9.13 6.91
C PHE A 210 -8.42 -9.49 8.19
N ALA A 211 -9.67 -9.06 8.31
CA ALA A 211 -10.52 -9.33 9.47
C ALA A 211 -10.75 -10.83 9.71
N GLY A 212 -11.05 -11.59 8.65
CA GLY A 212 -11.29 -13.03 8.73
C GLY A 212 -10.05 -13.82 9.16
N THR A 213 -8.88 -13.50 8.62
CA THR A 213 -7.63 -14.17 9.03
C THR A 213 -7.18 -13.71 10.41
N TRP A 214 -7.33 -12.42 10.75
CA TRP A 214 -7.06 -11.96 12.11
C TRP A 214 -7.97 -12.65 13.13
N ALA A 215 -9.28 -12.75 12.84
CA ALA A 215 -10.24 -13.47 13.68
C ALA A 215 -9.86 -14.94 13.86
N LYS A 216 -9.48 -15.62 12.78
CA LYS A 216 -9.09 -17.03 12.81
C LYS A 216 -7.87 -17.30 13.69
N TYR A 217 -6.83 -16.46 13.56
CA TYR A 217 -5.54 -16.70 14.21
C TYR A 217 -5.39 -16.02 15.57
N HIS A 218 -6.01 -14.84 15.77
CA HIS A 218 -5.93 -14.08 17.03
C HIS A 218 -7.19 -14.19 17.89
N GLN A 219 -8.28 -14.78 17.35
CA GLN A 219 -9.50 -15.10 18.09
C GLN A 219 -10.21 -13.90 18.73
N HIS A 220 -10.10 -12.70 18.12
CA HIS A 220 -10.77 -11.48 18.62
C HIS A 220 -12.29 -11.48 18.38
N ARG A 221 -12.75 -12.32 17.42
CA ARG A 221 -14.17 -12.60 17.12
C ARG A 221 -14.30 -14.04 16.59
N SER A 222 -15.51 -14.60 16.61
CA SER A 222 -15.75 -16.02 16.30
C SER A 222 -16.25 -16.31 14.89
N ASP A 223 -16.67 -15.30 14.15
CA ASP A 223 -17.34 -15.41 12.83
C ASP A 223 -16.37 -15.30 11.63
N TYR A 224 -15.13 -15.72 11.80
CA TYR A 224 -14.10 -15.64 10.76
C TYR A 224 -14.52 -16.28 9.43
N GLN A 225 -15.31 -17.36 9.45
CA GLN A 225 -15.79 -18.02 8.23
C GLN A 225 -16.73 -17.12 7.43
N GLN A 226 -17.57 -16.32 8.09
CA GLN A 226 -18.47 -15.37 7.42
C GLN A 226 -17.68 -14.21 6.82
N LEU A 227 -16.65 -13.73 7.51
CA LEU A 227 -15.74 -12.70 6.97
C LEU A 227 -14.96 -13.19 5.75
N LEU A 228 -14.41 -14.42 5.83
CA LEU A 228 -13.74 -15.03 4.67
C LEU A 228 -14.71 -15.27 3.50
N GLN A 229 -15.98 -15.62 3.78
CA GLN A 229 -16.99 -15.69 2.73
C GLN A 229 -17.25 -14.33 2.08
N GLN A 230 -17.31 -13.24 2.86
CA GLN A 230 -17.44 -11.89 2.29
C GLN A 230 -16.24 -11.53 1.40
N ALA A 231 -15.01 -11.94 1.78
CA ALA A 231 -13.83 -11.76 0.95
C ALA A 231 -13.95 -12.52 -0.38
N ILE A 232 -14.39 -13.79 -0.34
CA ILE A 232 -14.64 -14.62 -1.52
C ILE A 232 -15.69 -13.97 -2.43
N ASP A 233 -16.83 -13.57 -1.87
CA ASP A 233 -17.94 -13.00 -2.65
C ASP A 233 -17.54 -11.69 -3.33
N ALA A 234 -16.82 -10.82 -2.61
CA ALA A 234 -16.37 -9.54 -3.14
C ALA A 234 -15.30 -9.73 -4.23
N ALA A 235 -14.29 -10.58 -3.99
CA ALA A 235 -13.25 -10.88 -4.98
C ALA A 235 -13.84 -11.55 -6.23
N THR A 236 -14.78 -12.48 -6.06
CA THR A 236 -15.47 -13.14 -7.18
C THR A 236 -16.22 -12.12 -8.05
N LYS A 237 -16.92 -11.16 -7.45
CA LYS A 237 -17.61 -10.10 -8.21
C LYS A 237 -16.65 -9.24 -9.03
N VAL A 238 -15.47 -8.92 -8.51
CA VAL A 238 -14.44 -8.19 -9.26
C VAL A 238 -13.94 -9.02 -10.45
N ILE A 239 -13.66 -10.31 -10.23
CA ILE A 239 -13.18 -11.21 -11.29
C ILE A 239 -14.24 -11.42 -12.35
N ASP A 240 -15.48 -11.71 -11.96
CA ASP A 240 -16.58 -12.01 -12.89
C ASP A 240 -17.07 -10.76 -13.65
N SER A 241 -16.70 -9.55 -13.21
CA SER A 241 -17.03 -8.31 -13.94
C SER A 241 -16.35 -8.24 -15.30
N GLY A 242 -15.18 -8.86 -15.46
CA GLY A 242 -14.38 -8.79 -16.69
C GLY A 242 -13.75 -7.41 -16.96
N GLU A 243 -13.85 -6.47 -16.01
CA GLU A 243 -13.30 -5.11 -16.14
C GLU A 243 -11.76 -5.08 -16.06
N TYR A 244 -11.16 -6.06 -15.37
CA TYR A 244 -9.76 -6.09 -15.02
C TYR A 244 -9.03 -7.29 -15.64
N ALA A 245 -7.75 -7.11 -15.94
CA ALA A 245 -6.90 -8.14 -16.53
C ALA A 245 -5.44 -7.89 -16.17
N LEU A 246 -4.60 -8.93 -16.24
CA LEU A 246 -3.15 -8.77 -16.07
C LEU A 246 -2.57 -7.92 -17.21
N TYR A 247 -1.58 -7.09 -16.87
CA TYR A 247 -0.83 -6.32 -17.85
C TYR A 247 0.16 -7.23 -18.59
N GLU A 248 0.06 -7.24 -19.91
CA GLU A 248 0.91 -8.04 -20.82
C GLU A 248 1.48 -7.20 -21.98
N GLY A 249 1.36 -5.86 -21.88
CA GLY A 249 1.72 -4.93 -22.94
C GLY A 249 3.22 -4.83 -23.26
N SER A 250 4.08 -5.29 -22.35
CA SER A 250 5.55 -5.24 -22.51
C SER A 250 6.18 -6.63 -22.73
N GLY A 251 5.40 -7.62 -23.16
CA GLY A 251 5.93 -8.95 -23.48
C GLY A 251 6.49 -9.66 -22.26
N GLU A 252 7.73 -10.15 -22.36
CA GLU A 252 8.38 -10.93 -21.30
C GLU A 252 8.71 -10.09 -20.05
N GLU A 253 8.72 -8.77 -20.16
CA GLU A 253 9.01 -7.86 -19.04
C GLU A 253 7.75 -7.19 -18.46
N SER A 254 6.57 -7.70 -18.80
CA SER A 254 5.28 -7.08 -18.42
C SER A 254 5.13 -6.94 -16.90
N TYR A 255 5.63 -7.88 -16.09
CA TYR A 255 5.54 -7.76 -14.63
C TYR A 255 6.30 -6.52 -14.11
N ARG A 256 7.52 -6.26 -14.63
CA ARG A 256 8.32 -5.09 -14.22
C ARG A 256 7.74 -3.78 -14.76
N TYR A 257 7.38 -3.78 -16.04
CA TYR A 257 6.88 -2.58 -16.73
C TYR A 257 5.51 -2.10 -16.22
N LEU A 258 4.77 -2.96 -15.55
CA LEU A 258 3.56 -2.55 -14.82
C LEU A 258 3.83 -1.43 -13.81
N PHE A 259 5.01 -1.39 -13.19
CA PHE A 259 5.35 -0.49 -12.09
C PHE A 259 6.09 0.77 -12.52
N ILE A 260 6.10 1.06 -13.81
CA ILE A 260 6.63 2.28 -14.43
C ILE A 260 5.63 2.79 -15.48
N ASN A 261 5.90 3.91 -16.12
CA ASN A 261 4.97 4.58 -17.05
C ASN A 261 4.21 3.67 -18.04
N ALA A 262 4.81 2.55 -18.46
CA ALA A 262 4.16 1.62 -19.39
C ALA A 262 2.96 0.89 -18.79
N GLY A 263 2.87 0.79 -17.46
CA GLY A 263 1.76 0.18 -16.74
C GLY A 263 0.61 1.13 -16.43
N ASP A 264 0.82 2.44 -16.58
CA ASP A 264 -0.19 3.44 -16.31
C ASP A 264 -1.45 3.19 -17.17
N ASN A 265 -2.62 3.39 -16.58
CA ASN A 265 -3.91 3.14 -17.22
C ASN A 265 -4.12 1.69 -17.69
N SER A 266 -3.32 0.72 -17.25
CA SER A 266 -3.55 -0.68 -17.58
C SER A 266 -4.79 -1.22 -16.87
N LYS A 267 -5.38 -2.28 -17.42
CA LYS A 267 -6.52 -2.97 -16.78
C LYS A 267 -6.12 -3.72 -15.50
N GLU A 268 -4.84 -3.74 -15.13
CA GLU A 268 -4.38 -4.37 -13.90
C GLU A 268 -4.56 -3.45 -12.69
N GLY A 269 -4.43 -2.12 -12.84
CA GLY A 269 -4.75 -1.13 -11.82
C GLY A 269 -6.24 -1.09 -11.52
N ILE A 270 -6.62 -1.23 -10.24
CA ILE A 270 -8.00 -1.13 -9.77
C ILE A 270 -8.22 0.18 -9.02
N PHE A 271 -7.26 0.57 -8.22
CA PHE A 271 -7.24 1.83 -7.50
C PHE A 271 -5.81 2.34 -7.42
N ASP A 272 -5.56 3.49 -8.02
CA ASP A 272 -4.22 4.04 -8.23
C ASP A 272 -4.08 5.44 -7.61
N SER A 273 -2.92 5.72 -7.05
CA SER A 273 -2.49 7.09 -6.77
C SER A 273 -1.84 7.64 -8.03
N ARG A 274 -2.54 8.59 -8.67
CA ARG A 274 -2.22 9.09 -10.00
C ARG A 274 -1.15 10.18 -9.97
N TYR A 275 -0.30 10.16 -11.00
CA TYR A 275 0.71 11.19 -11.26
C TYR A 275 0.68 11.60 -12.73
N GLU A 276 0.98 12.84 -13.01
CA GLU A 276 0.96 13.39 -14.36
C GLU A 276 1.90 14.59 -14.51
N THR A 277 2.48 14.73 -15.70
CA THR A 277 3.39 15.84 -16.04
C THR A 277 2.73 17.18 -15.75
N ASP A 278 3.47 18.08 -15.10
CA ASP A 278 3.05 19.43 -14.73
C ASP A 278 1.88 19.54 -13.73
N ILE A 279 1.36 18.42 -13.22
CA ILE A 279 0.27 18.39 -12.24
C ILE A 279 0.75 17.82 -10.91
N ARG A 280 1.22 16.58 -10.90
CA ARG A 280 1.67 15.88 -9.68
C ARG A 280 2.83 14.96 -10.03
N HIS A 281 3.95 15.12 -9.35
CA HIS A 281 5.15 14.33 -9.55
C HIS A 281 5.56 13.61 -8.26
N HIS A 282 6.47 12.67 -8.41
CA HIS A 282 7.20 12.05 -7.29
C HIS A 282 8.69 11.93 -7.65
N SER A 283 9.46 11.37 -6.73
CA SER A 283 10.91 11.22 -6.88
C SER A 283 11.38 9.78 -6.64
N ASP A 284 10.54 8.77 -6.93
CA ASP A 284 10.79 7.41 -6.42
C ASP A 284 11.86 6.65 -7.20
N ALA A 285 12.02 6.90 -8.50
CA ALA A 285 13.02 6.20 -9.32
C ALA A 285 14.46 6.40 -8.79
N CYS A 286 14.80 7.61 -8.35
CA CYS A 286 16.12 7.90 -7.81
C CYS A 286 16.40 7.19 -6.46
N PRO A 287 15.53 7.24 -5.44
CA PRO A 287 15.66 6.43 -4.23
C PRO A 287 15.72 4.92 -4.47
N VAL A 288 14.98 4.38 -5.45
CA VAL A 288 15.07 2.97 -5.85
C VAL A 288 16.46 2.67 -6.42
N TYR A 289 16.94 3.54 -7.32
CA TYR A 289 18.27 3.41 -7.91
C TYR A 289 19.38 3.38 -6.84
N TRP A 290 19.30 4.24 -5.84
CA TRP A 290 20.27 4.30 -4.74
C TRP A 290 20.08 3.23 -3.66
N GLY A 291 18.98 2.47 -3.67
CA GLY A 291 18.66 1.47 -2.65
C GLY A 291 17.99 2.04 -1.39
N TRP A 292 17.61 3.33 -1.40
CA TRP A 292 16.96 3.98 -0.25
C TRP A 292 15.51 3.53 -0.02
N ARG A 293 14.92 2.86 -1.01
CA ARG A 293 13.59 2.21 -0.90
C ARG A 293 13.66 0.78 -0.39
N GLY A 294 14.84 0.36 0.04
CA GLY A 294 15.09 -0.99 0.49
C GLY A 294 15.65 -1.89 -0.62
N THR A 295 16.31 -2.94 -0.18
CA THR A 295 16.89 -3.96 -1.05
C THR A 295 16.32 -5.33 -0.69
N PRO A 296 16.17 -6.24 -1.67
CA PRO A 296 15.70 -7.59 -1.39
C PRO A 296 16.60 -8.34 -0.40
N THR A 297 16.01 -9.17 0.43
CA THR A 297 16.77 -10.06 1.31
C THR A 297 16.99 -11.42 0.66
N ARG A 298 17.91 -12.21 1.22
CA ARG A 298 18.10 -13.62 0.88
C ARG A 298 16.78 -14.39 0.98
N LYS A 299 15.98 -14.12 1.99
CA LYS A 299 14.69 -14.79 2.20
C LYS A 299 13.75 -14.62 1.02
N LEU A 300 13.62 -13.40 0.50
CA LEU A 300 12.81 -13.17 -0.70
C LEU A 300 13.41 -13.90 -1.91
N ALA A 301 14.73 -13.84 -2.10
CA ALA A 301 15.39 -14.55 -3.19
C ALA A 301 15.11 -16.06 -3.16
N ASP A 302 15.12 -16.68 -1.98
CA ASP A 302 14.84 -18.11 -1.80
C ASP A 302 13.39 -18.49 -2.07
N MET A 303 12.44 -17.57 -1.86
CA MET A 303 11.02 -17.82 -2.12
C MET A 303 10.66 -18.03 -3.59
N TYR A 304 11.43 -17.45 -4.54
CA TYR A 304 11.18 -17.66 -5.95
C TYR A 304 11.40 -19.13 -6.33
N LEU A 305 10.42 -19.71 -7.03
CA LEU A 305 10.43 -21.11 -7.40
C LEU A 305 11.37 -21.40 -8.58
N CYS A 306 11.70 -22.66 -8.84
CA CYS A 306 12.37 -23.08 -10.05
C CYS A 306 11.40 -23.12 -11.23
N LYS A 307 11.72 -22.44 -12.34
CA LYS A 307 10.82 -22.28 -13.49
C LYS A 307 10.47 -23.62 -14.14
N SER A 308 11.45 -24.48 -14.34
CA SER A 308 11.25 -25.77 -15.03
C SER A 308 10.32 -26.74 -14.29
N THR A 309 10.27 -26.64 -12.98
CA THR A 309 9.56 -27.61 -12.13
C THR A 309 8.41 -27.01 -11.32
N GLY A 310 8.43 -25.70 -11.06
CA GLY A 310 7.52 -25.05 -10.12
C GLY A 310 7.80 -25.36 -8.65
N LEU A 311 8.93 -26.02 -8.34
CA LEU A 311 9.30 -26.43 -6.99
C LEU A 311 10.13 -25.36 -6.28
N PRO A 312 9.99 -25.26 -4.93
CA PRO A 312 10.90 -24.46 -4.10
C PRO A 312 12.34 -25.01 -4.21
N ILE A 313 13.31 -24.10 -4.07
CA ILE A 313 14.75 -24.43 -4.22
C ILE A 313 15.25 -25.45 -3.20
N GLU A 314 14.60 -25.57 -2.07
CA GLU A 314 14.91 -26.55 -1.01
C GLU A 314 14.50 -27.98 -1.39
N ASN A 315 13.63 -28.14 -2.40
CA ASN A 315 13.23 -29.46 -2.86
C ASN A 315 14.34 -30.06 -3.72
N ALA A 316 14.78 -31.28 -3.39
CA ALA A 316 15.88 -31.96 -4.08
C ALA A 316 15.63 -32.15 -5.59
N ASN A 317 14.37 -32.14 -6.03
CA ASN A 317 13.97 -32.30 -7.43
C ASN A 317 13.70 -30.96 -8.12
N SER A 318 14.01 -29.82 -7.49
CA SER A 318 13.70 -28.48 -8.01
C SER A 318 14.48 -28.14 -9.28
N GLY A 319 15.67 -28.69 -9.44
CA GLY A 319 16.60 -28.29 -10.51
C GLY A 319 17.34 -26.99 -10.21
N PHE A 320 17.38 -26.56 -8.95
CA PHE A 320 18.16 -25.40 -8.53
C PHE A 320 19.65 -25.72 -8.58
N GLU A 321 20.41 -24.89 -9.29
CA GLU A 321 21.84 -25.11 -9.54
C GLU A 321 22.77 -24.58 -8.42
N GLY A 322 22.18 -23.97 -7.37
CA GLY A 322 22.92 -23.44 -6.22
C GLY A 322 23.41 -22.01 -6.41
N TYR A 323 24.32 -21.60 -5.54
CA TYR A 323 24.78 -20.21 -5.39
C TYR A 323 26.26 -20.01 -5.78
N ALA A 324 26.86 -20.95 -6.51
CA ALA A 324 28.29 -20.87 -6.83
C ALA A 324 28.60 -19.71 -7.79
N THR A 325 27.67 -19.41 -8.67
CA THR A 325 27.80 -18.32 -9.64
C THR A 325 26.51 -17.47 -9.66
N ILE A 326 26.61 -16.22 -10.14
CA ILE A 326 25.45 -15.36 -10.41
C ILE A 326 24.50 -16.10 -11.34
N LYS A 327 25.04 -16.73 -12.38
CA LYS A 327 24.24 -17.48 -13.34
C LYS A 327 23.45 -18.60 -12.66
N SER A 328 24.07 -19.44 -11.84
CA SER A 328 23.40 -20.56 -11.17
C SER A 328 22.35 -20.11 -10.16
N GLU A 329 22.51 -18.94 -9.55
CA GLU A 329 21.53 -18.38 -8.62
C GLU A 329 20.27 -17.88 -9.32
N TYR A 330 20.40 -17.28 -10.53
CA TYR A 330 19.30 -16.63 -11.23
C TYR A 330 18.72 -17.46 -12.39
N GLU A 331 19.45 -18.47 -12.91
CA GLU A 331 18.93 -19.33 -13.95
C GLU A 331 17.88 -20.30 -13.41
N ASN A 332 16.97 -20.72 -14.28
CA ASN A 332 15.88 -21.63 -13.94
C ASN A 332 15.06 -21.19 -12.70
N ARG A 333 14.93 -19.89 -12.48
CA ARG A 333 14.10 -19.32 -11.40
C ARG A 333 12.85 -18.67 -11.99
N ASP A 334 11.85 -18.47 -11.15
CA ASP A 334 10.67 -17.69 -11.47
C ASP A 334 11.07 -16.36 -12.12
N PRO A 335 10.62 -16.05 -13.34
CA PRO A 335 11.05 -14.85 -14.05
C PRO A 335 10.78 -13.54 -13.31
N ARG A 336 9.80 -13.51 -12.38
CA ARG A 336 9.56 -12.34 -11.53
C ARG A 336 10.76 -12.00 -10.64
N MET A 337 11.64 -12.96 -10.33
CA MET A 337 12.90 -12.68 -9.63
C MET A 337 13.76 -11.69 -10.39
N LYS A 338 14.02 -11.95 -11.70
CA LYS A 338 14.82 -11.06 -12.56
C LYS A 338 14.11 -9.73 -12.87
N GLN A 339 12.81 -9.66 -12.70
CA GLN A 339 12.02 -8.44 -12.90
C GLN A 339 11.86 -7.62 -11.61
N THR A 340 12.13 -8.21 -10.44
CA THR A 340 12.17 -7.53 -9.14
C THR A 340 13.58 -7.15 -8.74
N PHE A 341 14.57 -8.00 -9.02
CA PHE A 341 15.97 -7.81 -8.68
C PHE A 341 16.76 -7.40 -9.94
N LEU A 342 17.49 -6.30 -9.87
CA LEU A 342 18.45 -5.95 -10.92
C LEU A 342 19.61 -6.95 -10.88
N MET A 343 19.65 -7.83 -11.88
CA MET A 343 20.69 -8.85 -11.98
C MET A 343 22.01 -8.23 -12.48
N PRO A 344 23.17 -8.64 -11.95
CA PRO A 344 24.46 -8.25 -12.51
C PRO A 344 24.59 -8.58 -14.00
N GLY A 345 25.14 -7.65 -14.78
CA GLY A 345 25.26 -7.77 -16.24
C GLY A 345 24.02 -7.29 -17.02
N THR A 346 22.96 -6.85 -16.33
CA THR A 346 21.77 -6.27 -16.98
C THR A 346 22.02 -4.81 -17.38
N ASP A 347 21.67 -4.44 -18.61
CA ASP A 347 21.62 -3.04 -19.02
C ASP A 347 20.39 -2.35 -18.42
N TYR A 348 20.57 -1.13 -17.94
CA TYR A 348 19.49 -0.35 -17.34
C TYR A 348 19.73 1.15 -17.56
N ILE A 349 18.69 1.96 -17.35
CA ILE A 349 18.78 3.42 -17.39
C ILE A 349 18.82 3.95 -15.97
N SER A 350 19.90 4.66 -15.64
CA SER A 350 20.02 5.39 -14.39
C SER A 350 19.28 6.73 -14.51
N PRO A 351 18.49 7.12 -13.52
CA PRO A 351 17.87 8.45 -13.49
C PRO A 351 18.86 9.61 -13.51
N GLN A 352 20.12 9.37 -13.13
CA GLN A 352 21.18 10.41 -13.07
C GLN A 352 22.17 10.33 -14.22
N ASP A 353 22.58 9.11 -14.58
CA ASP A 353 23.77 8.89 -15.43
C ASP A 353 23.42 8.40 -16.84
N GLY A 354 22.14 8.17 -17.14
CA GLY A 354 21.68 7.63 -18.41
C GLY A 354 21.90 6.11 -18.52
N ALA A 355 22.16 5.62 -19.73
CA ALA A 355 22.31 4.18 -19.97
C ALA A 355 23.58 3.61 -19.30
N LEU A 356 23.40 2.60 -18.48
CA LEU A 356 24.44 1.90 -17.74
C LEU A 356 24.25 0.39 -17.87
N THR A 357 25.34 -0.36 -17.62
CA THR A 357 25.26 -1.81 -17.40
C THR A 357 25.55 -2.09 -15.94
N CYS A 358 24.71 -2.89 -15.30
CA CYS A 358 24.93 -3.31 -13.92
C CYS A 358 26.25 -4.08 -13.84
N PRO A 359 27.20 -3.68 -12.99
CA PRO A 359 28.48 -4.38 -12.88
C PRO A 359 28.28 -5.87 -12.59
N PRO A 360 29.18 -6.75 -13.05
CA PRO A 360 29.11 -8.18 -12.74
C PRO A 360 29.28 -8.49 -11.25
N GLN A 361 29.85 -7.57 -10.47
CA GLN A 361 29.91 -7.61 -9.01
C GLN A 361 28.90 -6.65 -8.38
N PHE A 362 28.23 -7.08 -7.33
CA PHE A 362 27.46 -6.16 -6.52
C PHE A 362 28.36 -5.29 -5.64
N THR A 363 28.03 -4.02 -5.54
CA THR A 363 28.64 -3.15 -4.55
C THR A 363 27.88 -3.30 -3.24
N ILE A 364 28.54 -3.85 -2.21
CA ILE A 364 28.02 -3.86 -0.85
C ILE A 364 28.30 -2.48 -0.25
N ARG A 365 27.32 -1.63 -0.25
CA ARG A 365 27.34 -0.29 0.36
C ARG A 365 26.38 -0.25 1.54
N PRO A 366 26.43 0.79 2.40
CA PRO A 366 25.40 0.98 3.41
C PRO A 366 23.97 0.85 2.84
N GLU A 367 23.73 1.36 1.62
CA GLU A 367 22.43 1.37 0.95
C GLU A 367 22.07 0.03 0.30
N THR A 368 23.02 -0.86 0.06
CA THR A 368 22.83 -2.17 -0.57
C THR A 368 23.46 -3.29 0.24
N ARG A 369 23.27 -3.26 1.55
CA ARG A 369 23.90 -4.20 2.50
C ARG A 369 23.63 -5.67 2.21
N THR A 370 22.49 -5.99 1.57
CA THR A 370 22.19 -7.37 1.20
C THR A 370 22.98 -7.87 0.00
N GLY A 371 23.60 -6.97 -0.77
CA GLY A 371 24.24 -7.28 -2.05
C GLY A 371 23.25 -7.42 -3.21
N TYR A 372 21.95 -7.47 -2.96
CA TYR A 372 20.90 -7.41 -3.98
C TYR A 372 20.50 -5.96 -4.26
N LYS A 373 19.98 -5.71 -5.47
CA LYS A 373 19.46 -4.40 -5.87
C LYS A 373 18.04 -4.55 -6.38
N LEU A 374 17.16 -3.64 -5.94
CA LEU A 374 15.77 -3.58 -6.40
C LEU A 374 15.72 -3.03 -7.82
N TRP A 375 14.91 -3.64 -8.70
CA TRP A 375 14.63 -3.15 -10.04
C TRP A 375 13.17 -2.76 -10.26
N LYS A 376 12.26 -3.37 -9.54
CA LYS A 376 10.85 -2.97 -9.51
C LYS A 376 10.76 -1.48 -9.14
N TYR A 377 9.93 -0.70 -9.82
CA TYR A 377 9.82 0.77 -9.72
C TYR A 377 11.02 1.59 -10.25
N MET A 378 12.06 0.99 -10.76
CA MET A 378 13.15 1.75 -11.39
C MET A 378 12.73 2.14 -12.80
N ALA A 379 12.41 3.41 -13.03
CA ALA A 379 12.03 3.93 -14.33
C ALA A 379 13.21 3.87 -15.32
N GLU A 380 12.90 3.77 -16.60
CA GLU A 380 13.88 3.71 -17.70
C GLU A 380 14.13 5.06 -18.38
N THR A 381 13.57 6.12 -17.83
CA THR A 381 13.75 7.47 -18.37
C THR A 381 14.64 8.29 -17.46
N SER A 382 15.62 8.97 -18.02
CA SER A 382 16.41 9.98 -17.32
C SER A 382 15.59 11.27 -17.20
N VAL A 383 14.64 11.28 -16.29
CA VAL A 383 13.97 12.52 -15.88
C VAL A 383 14.71 13.13 -14.69
N PRO A 384 14.61 14.44 -14.44
CA PRO A 384 15.07 15.03 -13.19
C PRO A 384 14.52 14.23 -11.99
N SER A 385 15.28 14.09 -10.93
CA SER A 385 15.01 13.20 -9.78
C SER A 385 13.69 13.48 -9.04
N ASP A 386 13.00 14.54 -9.36
CA ASP A 386 11.72 14.98 -8.77
C ASP A 386 10.57 15.06 -9.79
N LYS A 387 10.73 14.42 -10.96
CA LYS A 387 9.80 14.53 -12.10
C LYS A 387 9.26 13.21 -12.59
N ASP A 388 9.33 12.16 -11.78
CA ASP A 388 8.70 10.88 -12.08
C ASP A 388 7.16 11.03 -12.08
N VAL A 389 6.50 10.37 -13.03
CA VAL A 389 5.03 10.52 -13.25
C VAL A 389 4.30 9.19 -13.39
N TYR A 390 4.96 8.05 -13.17
CA TYR A 390 4.25 6.77 -13.17
C TYR A 390 3.39 6.59 -11.93
N ASP A 391 2.30 5.86 -12.08
CA ASP A 391 1.29 5.68 -11.04
C ASP A 391 1.71 4.69 -9.96
N TYR A 392 1.18 4.89 -8.75
CA TYR A 392 1.31 3.93 -7.66
C TYR A 392 0.02 3.10 -7.53
N HIS A 393 0.10 1.79 -7.77
CA HIS A 393 -1.02 0.88 -7.63
C HIS A 393 -1.31 0.59 -6.15
N ILE A 394 -2.40 1.14 -5.61
CA ILE A 394 -2.87 0.88 -4.24
C ILE A 394 -3.57 -0.47 -4.17
N ILE A 395 -4.38 -0.78 -5.19
CA ILE A 395 -5.05 -2.08 -5.35
C ILE A 395 -4.89 -2.50 -6.81
N ARG A 396 -4.41 -3.70 -7.05
CA ARG A 396 -4.30 -4.27 -8.40
C ARG A 396 -4.90 -5.67 -8.50
N TYR A 397 -5.23 -6.08 -9.70
CA TYR A 397 -5.99 -7.30 -9.99
C TYR A 397 -5.39 -8.59 -9.40
N PRO A 398 -4.06 -8.86 -9.45
CA PRO A 398 -3.47 -10.02 -8.80
C PRO A 398 -3.74 -10.12 -7.30
N GLU A 399 -3.83 -9.01 -6.59
CA GLU A 399 -4.20 -9.06 -5.18
C GLU A 399 -5.59 -9.64 -4.98
N VAL A 400 -6.56 -9.27 -5.82
CA VAL A 400 -7.93 -9.80 -5.77
C VAL A 400 -7.96 -11.30 -6.07
N LEU A 401 -7.16 -11.75 -7.06
CA LEU A 401 -6.99 -13.17 -7.37
C LEU A 401 -6.44 -13.94 -6.16
N LEU A 402 -5.42 -13.39 -5.51
CA LEU A 402 -4.78 -13.98 -4.32
C LEU A 402 -5.70 -13.95 -3.09
N ILE A 403 -6.52 -12.90 -2.94
CA ILE A 403 -7.55 -12.86 -1.88
C ILE A 403 -8.54 -14.00 -2.06
N LEU A 404 -9.04 -14.24 -3.29
CA LEU A 404 -9.97 -15.34 -3.55
C LEU A 404 -9.34 -16.70 -3.20
N ALA A 405 -8.09 -16.94 -3.62
CA ALA A 405 -7.39 -18.19 -3.34
C ALA A 405 -7.17 -18.39 -1.83
N GLU A 406 -6.64 -17.38 -1.15
CA GLU A 406 -6.33 -17.45 0.29
C GLU A 406 -7.59 -17.57 1.13
N ALA A 407 -8.61 -16.73 0.89
CA ALA A 407 -9.85 -16.75 1.65
C ALA A 407 -10.58 -18.10 1.52
N THR A 408 -10.60 -18.69 0.31
CA THR A 408 -11.17 -20.02 0.09
C THR A 408 -10.44 -21.08 0.90
N TYR A 409 -9.10 -21.11 0.81
CA TYR A 409 -8.32 -22.08 1.56
C TYR A 409 -8.41 -21.89 3.08
N GLU A 410 -8.34 -20.65 3.54
CA GLU A 410 -8.40 -20.36 4.98
C GLU A 410 -9.79 -20.62 5.57
N LYS A 411 -10.85 -20.47 4.78
CA LYS A 411 -12.23 -20.80 5.21
C LYS A 411 -12.46 -22.30 5.32
N ASP A 412 -12.09 -23.05 4.27
CA ASP A 412 -12.52 -24.44 4.09
C ASP A 412 -11.41 -25.46 4.42
N GLY A 413 -10.16 -25.00 4.60
CA GLY A 413 -8.99 -25.88 4.77
C GLY A 413 -8.59 -26.62 3.49
N ALA A 414 -9.21 -26.29 2.36
CA ALA A 414 -8.98 -26.88 1.05
C ALA A 414 -9.30 -25.86 -0.05
N ILE A 415 -8.75 -26.06 -1.23
CA ILE A 415 -9.02 -25.27 -2.43
C ILE A 415 -9.12 -26.22 -3.63
N SER A 416 -10.10 -26.00 -4.53
CA SER A 416 -10.22 -26.78 -5.74
C SER A 416 -9.25 -26.31 -6.82
N ASP A 417 -8.89 -27.23 -7.76
CA ASP A 417 -8.08 -26.86 -8.91
C ASP A 417 -8.81 -25.85 -9.81
N ASP A 418 -10.15 -25.82 -9.83
CA ASP A 418 -10.93 -24.81 -10.56
C ASP A 418 -10.70 -23.40 -9.99
N ILE A 419 -10.63 -23.23 -8.67
CA ILE A 419 -10.30 -21.94 -8.04
C ILE A 419 -8.83 -21.59 -8.27
N LEU A 420 -7.91 -22.55 -8.16
CA LEU A 420 -6.50 -22.33 -8.47
C LEU A 420 -6.32 -21.85 -9.93
N ASN A 421 -7.06 -22.44 -10.87
CA ASN A 421 -7.03 -22.05 -12.28
C ASN A 421 -7.61 -20.65 -12.55
N LYS A 422 -8.56 -20.19 -11.74
CA LYS A 422 -9.12 -18.83 -11.81
C LYS A 422 -8.30 -17.78 -11.07
N THR A 423 -7.30 -18.17 -10.31
CA THR A 423 -6.56 -17.30 -9.40
C THR A 423 -5.05 -17.41 -9.59
N ILE A 424 -4.38 -18.23 -8.82
CA ILE A 424 -2.92 -18.37 -8.84
C ILE A 424 -2.40 -18.74 -10.23
N ASN A 425 -3.09 -19.65 -10.93
CA ASN A 425 -2.64 -20.09 -12.25
C ASN A 425 -2.84 -19.02 -13.34
N VAL A 426 -3.76 -18.07 -13.15
CA VAL A 426 -3.83 -16.86 -13.99
C VAL A 426 -2.56 -16.02 -13.82
N ILE A 427 -2.15 -15.76 -12.58
CA ILE A 427 -0.92 -15.01 -12.28
C ILE A 427 0.30 -15.73 -12.86
N ARG A 428 0.40 -17.04 -12.65
CA ARG A 428 1.52 -17.87 -13.15
C ARG A 428 1.57 -17.94 -14.67
N SER A 429 0.44 -17.80 -15.37
CA SER A 429 0.38 -17.82 -16.82
C SER A 429 0.68 -16.48 -17.48
N ARG A 430 0.85 -15.39 -16.72
CA ARG A 430 1.22 -14.07 -17.26
C ARG A 430 2.37 -14.19 -18.25
N LYS A 431 2.29 -13.48 -19.36
CA LYS A 431 3.37 -13.43 -20.34
C LYS A 431 4.66 -12.93 -19.68
N GLY A 432 5.76 -13.67 -19.90
CA GLY A 432 7.05 -13.41 -19.25
C GLY A 432 7.19 -13.95 -17.83
N VAL A 433 6.13 -14.58 -17.28
CA VAL A 433 6.18 -15.38 -16.04
C VAL A 433 6.11 -16.85 -16.35
N GLU A 434 5.02 -17.34 -16.91
CA GLU A 434 4.83 -18.68 -17.47
C GLU A 434 5.36 -19.80 -16.57
N MET A 435 5.00 -19.73 -15.28
CA MET A 435 5.33 -20.75 -14.29
C MET A 435 4.43 -21.97 -14.41
N PRO A 436 4.91 -23.17 -14.05
CA PRO A 436 4.05 -24.34 -13.95
C PRO A 436 2.83 -24.10 -13.06
N PRO A 437 1.64 -24.63 -13.44
CA PRO A 437 0.43 -24.42 -12.66
C PRO A 437 0.52 -25.10 -11.29
N LEU A 438 -0.03 -24.44 -10.28
CA LEU A 438 -0.25 -25.01 -8.96
C LEU A 438 -1.53 -25.85 -8.99
N THR A 439 -1.44 -27.12 -8.58
CA THR A 439 -2.57 -28.04 -8.49
C THR A 439 -2.50 -28.88 -7.21
N ASN A 440 -3.63 -29.42 -6.77
CA ASN A 440 -3.67 -30.33 -5.62
C ASN A 440 -2.81 -31.59 -5.84
N ALA A 441 -2.81 -32.11 -7.08
CA ALA A 441 -1.97 -33.25 -7.45
C ALA A 441 -0.48 -32.91 -7.35
N PHE A 442 -0.07 -31.73 -7.83
CA PHE A 442 1.31 -31.25 -7.76
C PHE A 442 1.79 -31.12 -6.31
N VAL A 443 1.00 -30.44 -5.47
CA VAL A 443 1.30 -30.25 -4.05
C VAL A 443 1.48 -31.60 -3.34
N LYS A 444 0.54 -32.52 -3.55
CA LYS A 444 0.56 -33.84 -2.92
C LYS A 444 1.76 -34.68 -3.38
N SER A 445 2.04 -34.72 -4.68
CA SER A 445 3.12 -35.55 -5.24
C SER A 445 4.52 -35.11 -4.81
N ASN A 446 4.68 -33.81 -4.49
CA ASN A 446 5.96 -33.23 -4.10
C ASN A 446 6.09 -32.98 -2.58
N GLY A 447 5.11 -33.43 -1.77
CA GLY A 447 5.14 -33.28 -0.32
C GLY A 447 5.08 -31.82 0.15
N LEU A 448 4.46 -30.93 -0.66
CA LEU A 448 4.30 -29.52 -0.32
C LEU A 448 3.06 -29.28 0.53
N ASP A 449 2.98 -28.11 1.15
CA ASP A 449 1.79 -27.62 1.86
C ASP A 449 1.09 -26.53 1.08
N MET A 450 -0.19 -26.71 0.76
CA MET A 450 -0.97 -25.78 -0.08
C MET A 450 -1.05 -24.37 0.53
N ARG A 451 -1.20 -24.25 1.85
CA ARG A 451 -1.20 -22.94 2.54
C ARG A 451 0.11 -22.20 2.31
N THR A 452 1.20 -22.91 2.47
CA THR A 452 2.55 -22.37 2.24
C THR A 452 2.70 -21.89 0.81
N GLU A 453 2.24 -22.65 -0.18
CA GLU A 453 2.35 -22.27 -1.59
C GLU A 453 1.45 -21.08 -1.95
N ILE A 454 0.24 -20.98 -1.40
CA ILE A 454 -0.63 -19.79 -1.57
C ILE A 454 0.05 -18.54 -0.97
N ARG A 455 0.59 -18.65 0.23
CA ARG A 455 1.30 -17.54 0.91
C ARG A 455 2.60 -17.16 0.19
N ARG A 456 3.31 -18.15 -0.35
CA ARG A 456 4.51 -17.94 -1.18
C ARG A 456 4.17 -17.16 -2.45
N GLU A 457 3.14 -17.59 -3.19
CA GLU A 457 2.69 -16.90 -4.40
C GLU A 457 2.31 -15.45 -4.11
N ARG A 458 1.58 -15.21 -3.01
CA ARG A 458 1.22 -13.86 -2.57
C ARG A 458 2.46 -13.02 -2.25
N THR A 459 3.44 -13.58 -1.55
CA THR A 459 4.67 -12.86 -1.21
C THR A 459 5.49 -12.52 -2.44
N ILE A 460 5.63 -13.45 -3.38
CA ILE A 460 6.38 -13.24 -4.64
C ILE A 460 5.71 -12.17 -5.50
N GLU A 461 4.39 -12.30 -5.71
CA GLU A 461 3.65 -11.40 -6.59
C GLU A 461 3.61 -9.96 -6.04
N LEU A 462 3.39 -9.80 -4.72
CA LEU A 462 3.19 -8.51 -4.08
C LEU A 462 4.45 -7.96 -3.38
N ALA A 463 5.63 -8.52 -3.67
CA ALA A 463 6.89 -8.06 -3.07
C ALA A 463 7.14 -6.56 -3.35
N PHE A 464 7.55 -5.81 -2.34
CA PHE A 464 7.77 -4.36 -2.36
C PHE A 464 6.52 -3.51 -2.58
N GLU A 465 5.32 -4.06 -2.26
CA GLU A 465 4.06 -3.32 -2.31
C GLU A 465 3.48 -3.03 -0.90
N GLY A 466 4.19 -3.42 0.17
CA GLY A 466 3.83 -3.08 1.56
C GLY A 466 2.87 -4.06 2.24
N PHE A 467 2.70 -5.28 1.70
CA PHE A 467 1.78 -6.26 2.27
C PHE A 467 2.41 -7.20 3.29
N ARG A 468 3.72 -7.46 3.19
CA ARG A 468 4.35 -8.57 3.92
C ARG A 468 4.21 -8.46 5.42
N ARG A 469 4.38 -7.27 6.01
CA ARG A 469 4.27 -7.07 7.46
C ARG A 469 2.87 -7.42 7.98
N ASP A 470 1.84 -6.91 7.31
CA ASP A 470 0.44 -7.18 7.70
C ASP A 470 0.06 -8.64 7.45
N ASP A 471 0.57 -9.26 6.40
CA ASP A 471 0.41 -10.68 6.13
C ASP A 471 0.99 -11.53 7.27
N LEU A 472 2.22 -11.26 7.71
CA LEU A 472 2.84 -11.95 8.83
C LEU A 472 2.07 -11.75 10.16
N ARG A 473 1.54 -10.55 10.38
CA ARG A 473 0.73 -10.23 11.56
C ARG A 473 -0.60 -10.98 11.53
N ARG A 474 -1.37 -10.88 10.44
CA ARG A 474 -2.70 -11.52 10.34
C ARG A 474 -2.63 -13.05 10.28
N TRP A 475 -1.55 -13.63 9.74
CA TRP A 475 -1.29 -15.07 9.78
C TRP A 475 -0.76 -15.57 11.12
N LYS A 476 -0.39 -14.67 12.03
CA LYS A 476 0.25 -14.97 13.32
C LYS A 476 1.54 -15.76 13.15
N THR A 477 2.36 -15.39 12.18
CA THR A 477 3.67 -16.01 11.88
C THR A 477 4.84 -15.06 12.11
N ALA A 478 4.58 -13.79 12.44
CA ALA A 478 5.62 -12.79 12.63
C ALA A 478 6.64 -13.19 13.72
N GLU A 479 6.20 -13.87 14.77
CA GLU A 479 7.05 -14.35 15.88
C GLU A 479 8.06 -15.44 15.48
N THR A 480 7.86 -16.09 14.31
CA THR A 480 8.80 -17.07 13.75
C THR A 480 9.58 -16.51 12.57
N GLU A 481 8.94 -15.70 11.75
CA GLU A 481 9.53 -15.20 10.51
C GLU A 481 10.49 -14.02 10.72
N LEU A 482 10.27 -13.21 11.78
CA LEU A 482 11.03 -11.98 12.01
C LEU A 482 12.21 -12.12 12.97
N ILE A 483 12.40 -13.26 13.63
CA ILE A 483 13.48 -13.45 14.60
C ILE A 483 14.78 -13.97 13.97
N GLY A 484 14.75 -14.44 12.73
CA GLY A 484 15.92 -14.93 12.01
C GLY A 484 16.84 -13.80 11.57
N ALA A 485 18.14 -14.09 11.37
CA ALA A 485 19.08 -13.13 10.80
C ALA A 485 18.62 -12.66 9.42
N ILE A 486 18.75 -11.37 9.13
CA ILE A 486 18.61 -10.87 7.76
C ILE A 486 19.91 -11.18 7.01
N LYS A 487 19.76 -11.89 5.90
CA LYS A 487 20.89 -12.33 5.08
C LYS A 487 20.81 -11.73 3.67
N GLY A 488 21.97 -11.61 3.05
CA GLY A 488 22.14 -11.18 1.68
C GLY A 488 22.66 -12.29 0.77
N ILE A 489 23.41 -11.90 -0.25
CA ILE A 489 24.04 -12.80 -1.23
C ILE A 489 24.94 -13.85 -0.56
N LYS A 490 25.17 -14.97 -1.24
CA LYS A 490 26.23 -15.89 -0.86
C LYS A 490 27.57 -15.29 -1.26
N LEU A 491 28.33 -14.82 -0.30
CA LEU A 491 29.63 -14.21 -0.53
C LEU A 491 30.73 -15.28 -0.54
N LYS A 492 30.88 -16.01 0.57
CA LYS A 492 31.94 -17.00 0.74
C LYS A 492 31.60 -18.30 0.02
N GLY A 493 32.54 -18.82 -0.78
CA GLY A 493 32.34 -20.03 -1.57
C GLY A 493 31.47 -19.82 -2.81
N SER A 494 31.38 -18.60 -3.31
CA SER A 494 30.77 -18.26 -4.60
C SER A 494 31.72 -17.41 -5.45
N GLU A 495 31.35 -17.10 -6.68
CA GLU A 495 32.13 -16.19 -7.53
C GLU A 495 32.24 -14.76 -6.95
N TYR A 496 31.29 -14.34 -6.09
CA TYR A 496 31.38 -13.05 -5.40
C TYR A 496 32.59 -12.93 -4.47
N GLU A 497 33.10 -14.05 -3.94
CA GLU A 497 34.33 -14.07 -3.12
C GLU A 497 35.56 -13.66 -3.92
N ASN A 498 35.56 -13.94 -5.23
CA ASN A 498 36.66 -13.67 -6.15
C ASN A 498 36.46 -12.38 -6.96
N LEU A 499 35.29 -11.77 -6.90
CA LEU A 499 35.03 -10.49 -7.51
C LEU A 499 35.50 -9.37 -6.59
N ASP A 500 35.98 -8.29 -7.19
CA ASP A 500 36.28 -7.07 -6.44
C ASP A 500 34.96 -6.43 -5.96
N VAL A 501 34.36 -7.08 -4.94
CA VAL A 501 33.16 -6.58 -4.28
C VAL A 501 33.59 -5.36 -3.49
N LEU A 502 33.31 -4.17 -4.04
CA LEU A 502 33.59 -2.90 -3.39
C LEU A 502 32.90 -2.86 -2.02
N ASN A 503 33.66 -3.14 -1.00
CA ASN A 503 33.20 -3.15 0.37
C ASN A 503 33.64 -1.86 1.06
N GLU A 504 32.81 -0.84 0.99
CA GLU A 504 33.02 0.40 1.75
C GLU A 504 32.66 0.19 3.23
N GLY A 505 33.50 -0.55 3.94
CA GLY A 505 33.44 -0.65 5.40
C GLY A 505 32.77 -1.93 5.93
N ASN A 506 33.55 -2.88 6.18
CA ASN A 506 33.36 -4.17 6.82
C ASN A 506 33.03 -5.31 5.85
N PRO A 507 33.98 -6.22 5.60
CA PRO A 507 33.68 -7.50 4.98
C PRO A 507 32.67 -8.22 5.88
N GLY A 508 31.40 -8.21 5.49
CA GLY A 508 30.29 -8.64 6.31
C GLY A 508 30.57 -10.00 6.96
N LEU A 509 30.10 -10.15 8.16
CA LEU A 509 30.04 -11.43 8.84
C LEU A 509 29.28 -12.40 7.91
N THR A 510 29.80 -13.57 7.65
CA THR A 510 29.11 -14.63 6.92
C THR A 510 28.70 -15.73 7.88
N ASP A 511 27.57 -16.37 7.59
CA ASP A 511 27.19 -17.61 8.29
C ASP A 511 28.06 -18.80 7.86
N GLU A 512 27.83 -19.97 8.46
CA GLU A 512 28.56 -21.20 8.14
C GLU A 512 28.40 -21.66 6.68
N ASN A 513 27.34 -21.20 6.00
CA ASN A 513 27.07 -21.51 4.59
C ASN A 513 27.62 -20.44 3.64
N GLY A 514 28.26 -19.40 4.17
CA GLY A 514 28.88 -18.33 3.39
C GLY A 514 27.94 -17.20 2.95
N PHE A 515 26.72 -17.16 3.47
CA PHE A 515 25.79 -16.05 3.21
C PHE A 515 26.12 -14.84 4.07
N LEU A 516 26.07 -13.66 3.47
CA LEU A 516 26.27 -12.38 4.13
C LEU A 516 25.20 -12.19 5.23
N ILE A 517 25.61 -11.93 6.45
CA ILE A 517 24.75 -11.53 7.56
C ILE A 517 24.66 -10.00 7.58
N VAL A 518 23.49 -9.45 7.29
CA VAL A 518 23.22 -8.02 7.27
C VAL A 518 22.81 -7.54 8.66
N GLU A 519 21.94 -8.30 9.32
CA GLU A 519 21.50 -8.09 10.68
C GLU A 519 21.47 -9.45 11.40
N PRO A 520 22.26 -9.62 12.47
CA PRO A 520 22.34 -10.90 13.17
C PRO A 520 21.06 -11.19 13.98
N ALA A 521 20.76 -12.49 14.15
CA ALA A 521 19.54 -12.93 14.84
C ALA A 521 19.46 -12.43 16.29
N GLU A 522 20.58 -12.27 16.97
CA GLU A 522 20.65 -11.78 18.34
C GLU A 522 20.17 -10.33 18.51
N ASN A 523 20.16 -9.55 17.44
CA ASN A 523 19.63 -8.17 17.40
C ASN A 523 18.12 -8.13 17.15
N ARG A 524 17.49 -9.27 16.84
CA ARG A 524 16.09 -9.35 16.44
C ARG A 524 15.25 -10.01 17.52
N ASN A 525 14.21 -9.31 17.94
CA ASN A 525 13.38 -9.74 19.04
C ASN A 525 11.89 -9.51 18.72
N PHE A 526 11.08 -10.55 18.80
CA PHE A 526 9.63 -10.44 18.65
C PHE A 526 8.93 -10.84 19.95
N VAL A 527 8.37 -9.88 20.66
CA VAL A 527 7.67 -10.08 21.93
C VAL A 527 6.17 -10.22 21.68
N THR A 528 5.63 -11.40 21.92
CA THR A 528 4.18 -11.66 21.86
C THR A 528 3.51 -11.27 23.19
N PRO A 529 2.35 -10.61 23.20
CA PRO A 529 1.56 -10.15 22.05
C PRO A 529 1.99 -8.78 21.50
N LYS A 530 2.93 -8.07 22.15
CA LYS A 530 3.28 -6.67 21.92
C LYS A 530 3.46 -6.35 20.42
N HIS A 531 4.31 -7.09 19.72
CA HIS A 531 4.73 -6.75 18.36
C HIS A 531 3.75 -7.21 17.26
N TYR A 532 2.62 -7.83 17.64
CA TYR A 532 1.46 -7.97 16.76
C TYR A 532 0.64 -6.69 16.67
N TYR A 533 0.82 -5.78 17.62
CA TYR A 533 0.12 -4.50 17.70
C TYR A 533 1.13 -3.35 17.60
N TYR A 534 0.66 -2.18 17.20
CA TYR A 534 1.41 -0.94 17.30
C TYR A 534 0.92 -0.15 18.51
N SER A 535 1.84 0.61 19.15
CA SER A 535 1.44 1.58 20.16
C SER A 535 0.60 2.68 19.54
N LEU A 536 -0.43 3.15 20.25
CA LEU A 536 -0.99 4.46 19.93
C LEU A 536 0.07 5.54 20.20
N PRO A 537 -0.01 6.69 19.49
CA PRO A 537 0.85 7.83 19.79
C PRO A 537 0.66 8.30 21.24
N LEU A 538 1.75 8.54 21.96
CA LEU A 538 1.67 8.88 23.39
C LEU A 538 1.02 10.24 23.63
N ASP A 539 1.23 11.20 22.73
CA ASP A 539 0.64 12.52 22.83
C ASP A 539 -0.90 12.44 22.73
N GLU A 540 -1.44 11.52 21.90
CA GLU A 540 -2.87 11.29 21.78
C GLU A 540 -3.48 10.68 23.05
N LEU A 541 -2.79 9.73 23.67
CA LEU A 541 -3.19 9.16 24.96
C LEU A 541 -3.17 10.22 26.08
N TYR A 542 -2.27 11.19 25.98
CA TYR A 542 -2.19 12.31 26.93
C TYR A 542 -3.33 13.32 26.70
N LEU A 543 -3.62 13.67 25.44
CA LEU A 543 -4.69 14.60 25.05
C LEU A 543 -6.09 14.03 25.31
N ASN A 544 -6.28 12.73 25.05
CA ASN A 544 -7.52 12.03 25.31
C ASN A 544 -7.28 10.76 26.15
N PRO A 545 -7.33 10.84 27.48
CA PRO A 545 -7.15 9.68 28.36
C PRO A 545 -8.16 8.54 28.16
N ASN A 546 -9.29 8.77 27.51
CA ASN A 546 -10.28 7.74 27.21
C ASN A 546 -9.86 6.80 26.07
N LEU A 547 -8.78 7.12 25.34
CA LEU A 547 -8.14 6.20 24.40
C LEU A 547 -7.38 5.06 25.11
N ALA A 548 -7.07 5.24 26.42
CA ALA A 548 -6.40 4.22 27.23
C ALA A 548 -7.33 3.01 27.53
N PRO A 549 -6.76 1.81 27.82
CA PRO A 549 -5.32 1.52 27.84
C PRO A 549 -4.72 1.49 26.44
N ASN A 550 -3.38 1.59 26.32
CA ASN A 550 -2.68 1.35 25.06
C ASN A 550 -2.89 -0.09 24.59
N ASN A 551 -2.42 -0.41 23.40
CA ASN A 551 -2.49 -1.76 22.84
C ASN A 551 -1.68 -2.78 23.69
N PRO A 552 -1.99 -4.08 23.63
CA PRO A 552 -1.36 -5.09 24.49
C PRO A 552 0.17 -5.08 24.43
N GLY A 553 0.80 -4.91 25.61
CA GLY A 553 2.25 -4.90 25.77
C GLY A 553 2.94 -3.52 25.58
N TRP A 554 2.16 -2.47 25.30
CA TRP A 554 2.64 -1.10 25.14
C TRP A 554 2.33 -0.21 26.35
#